data_2c02e54019dfeb0521e9b578eca4a164
#
_entry.id   2c02e54019dfeb0521e9b578eca4a164
#
_cell.length_a   1.000
_cell.length_b   1.000
_cell.length_c   1.000
_cell.angle_alpha   90.00
_cell.angle_beta   90.00
_cell.angle_gamma   90.00
#
_symmetry.space_group_name_H-M   'P 1'
#
loop_
_entity.id
_entity.type
_entity.pdbx_description
1 polymer ?
#
loop_
_entity_poly.entity_id
_entity_poly.type
_entity_poly.pdbx_seq_one_letter_code
_entity_poly.pdbx_strand_id
1 'polypeptide(L)'
;MNISGFAGAVLICLLGAMPLHGATTAVAERWSAERANQWYAQQPWLVGANYIPSDAINELEMFQATTFNPALNDKELGMAESIGMNTIRVFLQDQLWKQDHEGFKARLNTFLSIADRHHIRPIFVLFDSCWEADPKLGSQHPPIPGIHNSGWVQSPGKRRLLDKQVEPELAAYVKGVVGAFAEDQRVLAWDIWNEPDNQGGDALEDFAAKAQRVNELLPQAFAWARSVHPTQPLTSGVWTGNWHDPDKESLTTRIQLEQSDVISFHDYGWPEVFEAHIQELQKTGRPILCTEYMARGAGSTFDGSLPIANRYHVAAINWGLVAGKTQTYLPWDSWQRPYVLMQPTVWFHEVFRQDGTPYRQHEVDLIRQLTHRGTR
;
A
#
# COMPACT_ATOMS: atom_id res chain seq x y z
N MET A 1 -63.58 -69.52 -29.55
CA MET A 1 -62.37 -69.17 -30.31
C MET A 1 -61.88 -67.90 -29.72
N ASN A 2 -60.78 -68.06 -28.92
CA ASN A 2 -60.15 -66.96 -28.17
C ASN A 2 -59.23 -66.18 -29.07
N ILE A 3 -59.28 -64.88 -29.00
CA ILE A 3 -58.24 -64.01 -29.52
C ILE A 3 -57.82 -63.02 -28.38
N SER A 4 -56.58 -63.26 -27.93
CA SER A 4 -55.91 -62.46 -26.90
C SER A 4 -55.39 -61.17 -27.49
N GLY A 5 -55.70 -60.03 -26.89
CA GLY A 5 -55.17 -58.71 -27.24
C GLY A 5 -53.99 -58.39 -26.32
N PHE A 6 -52.80 -58.11 -26.91
CA PHE A 6 -51.63 -57.61 -26.23
C PHE A 6 -51.76 -56.06 -26.06
N ALA A 7 -51.73 -55.58 -24.84
CA ALA A 7 -51.62 -54.18 -24.52
C ALA A 7 -50.12 -53.83 -24.35
N GLY A 8 -49.60 -53.04 -25.26
CA GLY A 8 -48.24 -52.50 -25.15
C GLY A 8 -48.24 -51.23 -24.27
N ALA A 9 -47.52 -51.28 -23.17
CA ALA A 9 -47.26 -50.11 -22.31
C ALA A 9 -46.12 -49.26 -22.91
N VAL A 10 -46.44 -48.01 -23.28
CA VAL A 10 -45.44 -47.00 -23.69
C VAL A 10 -44.93 -46.32 -22.45
N LEU A 11 -43.66 -46.54 -22.15
CA LEU A 11 -42.92 -45.89 -21.05
C LEU A 11 -42.43 -44.53 -21.56
N ILE A 12 -43.04 -43.43 -21.12
CA ILE A 12 -42.57 -42.07 -21.40
C ILE A 12 -41.54 -41.70 -20.36
N CYS A 13 -40.24 -41.67 -20.77
CA CYS A 13 -39.15 -41.12 -19.98
C CYS A 13 -39.24 -39.57 -20.01
N LEU A 14 -39.72 -38.98 -18.92
CA LEU A 14 -39.62 -37.56 -18.69
C LEU A 14 -38.16 -37.23 -18.25
N LEU A 15 -37.34 -36.76 -19.20
CA LEU A 15 -36.05 -36.13 -18.91
C LEU A 15 -36.32 -34.76 -18.26
N GLY A 16 -36.25 -34.69 -16.95
CA GLY A 16 -36.27 -33.47 -16.19
C GLY A 16 -35.01 -32.64 -16.49
N ALA A 17 -35.12 -31.55 -17.21
CA ALA A 17 -34.06 -30.56 -17.34
C ALA A 17 -33.83 -29.90 -15.97
N MET A 18 -32.73 -30.26 -15.31
CA MET A 18 -32.25 -29.49 -14.16
C MET A 18 -31.76 -28.13 -14.64
N PRO A 19 -32.20 -27.02 -14.05
CA PRO A 19 -31.65 -25.72 -14.38
C PRO A 19 -30.20 -25.71 -13.87
N LEU A 20 -29.22 -25.52 -14.79
CA LEU A 20 -27.87 -25.12 -14.44
C LEU A 20 -27.97 -23.73 -13.78
N HIS A 21 -27.97 -23.69 -12.46
CA HIS A 21 -27.67 -22.47 -11.74
C HIS A 21 -26.18 -22.17 -12.01
N GLY A 22 -25.92 -21.31 -12.98
CA GLY A 22 -24.64 -20.64 -13.10
C GLY A 22 -24.40 -19.90 -11.79
N ALA A 23 -23.50 -20.39 -10.96
CA ALA A 23 -23.01 -19.65 -9.82
C ALA A 23 -22.31 -18.40 -10.38
N THR A 24 -23.03 -17.29 -10.47
CA THR A 24 -22.41 -15.98 -10.51
C THR A 24 -21.65 -15.86 -9.19
N THR A 25 -20.32 -16.00 -9.25
CA THR A 25 -19.46 -15.67 -8.12
C THR A 25 -19.70 -14.19 -7.84
N ALA A 26 -20.50 -13.90 -6.82
CA ALA A 26 -20.69 -12.54 -6.36
C ALA A 26 -19.28 -12.00 -6.00
N VAL A 27 -18.90 -10.87 -6.59
CA VAL A 27 -17.67 -10.18 -6.21
C VAL A 27 -17.79 -9.91 -4.71
N ALA A 28 -16.77 -10.28 -3.94
CA ALA A 28 -16.80 -10.05 -2.50
C ALA A 28 -17.00 -8.56 -2.23
N GLU A 29 -17.98 -8.24 -1.38
CA GLU A 29 -18.32 -6.88 -1.04
C GLU A 29 -17.27 -6.26 -0.10
N ARG A 30 -17.26 -4.94 -0.02
CA ARG A 30 -16.54 -4.19 1.00
C ARG A 30 -16.89 -4.74 2.39
N TRP A 31 -15.91 -4.86 3.28
CA TRP A 31 -16.19 -5.26 4.67
C TRP A 31 -17.19 -4.31 5.34
N SER A 32 -18.07 -4.84 6.17
CA SER A 32 -18.87 -4.01 7.06
C SER A 32 -17.98 -3.25 8.05
N ALA A 33 -18.46 -2.15 8.61
CA ALA A 33 -17.72 -1.41 9.62
C ALA A 33 -17.43 -2.28 10.85
N GLU A 34 -18.39 -3.15 11.25
CA GLU A 34 -18.21 -4.08 12.36
C GLU A 34 -17.06 -5.05 12.12
N ARG A 35 -16.99 -5.66 10.92
CA ARG A 35 -15.90 -6.57 10.55
C ARG A 35 -14.55 -5.86 10.59
N ALA A 36 -14.48 -4.65 10.03
CA ALA A 36 -13.25 -3.87 10.02
C ALA A 36 -12.80 -3.51 11.44
N ASN A 37 -13.72 -3.06 12.30
CA ASN A 37 -13.42 -2.73 13.68
C ASN A 37 -13.04 -3.98 14.51
N GLN A 38 -13.69 -5.12 14.31
CA GLN A 38 -13.33 -6.39 14.95
C GLN A 38 -11.91 -6.83 14.54
N TRP A 39 -11.56 -6.72 13.26
CA TRP A 39 -10.22 -7.01 12.78
C TRP A 39 -9.19 -6.09 13.44
N TYR A 40 -9.45 -4.77 13.49
CA TYR A 40 -8.52 -3.79 14.05
C TYR A 40 -8.35 -3.94 15.57
N ALA A 41 -9.40 -4.28 16.27
CA ALA A 41 -9.36 -4.53 17.74
C ALA A 41 -8.48 -5.73 18.12
N GLN A 42 -8.19 -6.63 17.18
CA GLN A 42 -7.27 -7.76 17.37
C GLN A 42 -5.80 -7.39 17.10
N GLN A 43 -5.55 -6.20 16.56
CA GLN A 43 -4.19 -5.77 16.29
C GLN A 43 -3.60 -5.05 17.52
N PRO A 44 -2.28 -5.20 17.79
CA PRO A 44 -1.61 -4.24 18.66
C PRO A 44 -1.69 -2.86 18.03
N TRP A 45 -1.34 -1.80 18.79
CA TRP A 45 -1.18 -0.50 18.14
C TRP A 45 -0.12 -0.58 17.05
N LEU A 46 -0.52 -0.29 15.81
CA LEU A 46 0.33 -0.44 14.63
C LEU A 46 1.24 0.78 14.49
N VAL A 47 2.54 0.54 14.56
CA VAL A 47 3.58 1.56 14.36
C VAL A 47 4.61 1.01 13.38
N GLY A 48 5.00 1.82 12.41
CA GLY A 48 5.91 1.37 11.39
C GLY A 48 6.45 2.46 10.49
N ALA A 49 7.05 2.04 9.38
CA ALA A 49 7.57 2.93 8.36
C ALA A 49 7.21 2.46 6.95
N ASN A 50 7.15 3.40 6.01
CA ASN A 50 7.27 3.07 4.59
C ASN A 50 8.72 2.63 4.36
N TYR A 51 8.89 1.43 3.81
CA TYR A 51 10.17 0.76 3.73
C TYR A 51 10.59 0.47 2.31
N ILE A 52 11.80 0.85 2.02
CA ILE A 52 12.61 0.40 0.91
C ILE A 52 14.04 0.20 1.44
N PRO A 53 14.75 -0.89 1.09
CA PRO A 53 16.10 -1.12 1.59
C PRO A 53 17.05 -0.03 1.10
N SER A 54 18.03 0.33 1.94
CA SER A 54 18.92 1.45 1.67
C SER A 54 19.78 1.30 0.41
N ASP A 55 19.89 0.09 -0.15
CA ASP A 55 20.57 -0.21 -1.42
C ASP A 55 19.66 -0.18 -2.65
N ALA A 56 18.37 0.09 -2.50
CA ALA A 56 17.42 0.22 -3.61
C ALA A 56 16.97 1.67 -3.79
N ILE A 57 16.84 2.10 -5.05
CA ILE A 57 16.36 3.44 -5.39
C ILE A 57 14.84 3.48 -5.59
N ASN A 58 14.26 2.31 -5.88
CA ASN A 58 12.83 2.13 -6.13
C ASN A 58 12.41 0.67 -5.92
N GLU A 59 11.11 0.40 -6.03
CA GLU A 59 10.50 -0.92 -5.85
C GLU A 59 10.95 -1.94 -6.91
N LEU A 60 11.39 -1.50 -8.12
CA LEU A 60 12.01 -2.39 -9.10
C LEU A 60 13.35 -2.92 -8.56
N GLU A 61 14.24 -2.03 -8.12
CA GLU A 61 15.54 -2.42 -7.58
C GLU A 61 15.38 -3.27 -6.31
N MET A 62 14.37 -2.98 -5.49
CA MET A 62 14.07 -3.77 -4.29
C MET A 62 13.74 -5.23 -4.61
N PHE A 63 12.97 -5.51 -5.67
CA PHE A 63 12.40 -6.84 -5.90
C PHE A 63 12.83 -7.53 -7.20
N GLN A 64 13.68 -6.94 -8.05
CA GLN A 64 14.26 -7.66 -9.19
C GLN A 64 15.16 -8.81 -8.73
N ALA A 65 15.19 -9.91 -9.49
CA ALA A 65 15.98 -11.11 -9.14
C ALA A 65 17.49 -10.82 -8.97
N THR A 66 18.01 -9.84 -9.70
CA THR A 66 19.44 -9.49 -9.69
C THR A 66 19.84 -8.53 -8.58
N THR A 67 18.87 -7.88 -7.93
CA THR A 67 19.13 -6.82 -6.94
C THR A 67 18.47 -7.09 -5.57
N PHE A 68 17.55 -8.07 -5.51
CA PHE A 68 16.90 -8.46 -4.26
C PHE A 68 17.93 -8.89 -3.19
N ASN A 69 17.95 -8.19 -2.06
CA ASN A 69 18.95 -8.36 -1.00
C ASN A 69 18.31 -8.78 0.34
N PRO A 70 18.07 -10.11 0.54
CA PRO A 70 17.47 -10.60 1.78
C PRO A 70 18.25 -10.28 3.04
N ALA A 71 19.58 -10.25 2.95
CA ALA A 71 20.43 -9.99 4.12
C ALA A 71 20.31 -8.53 4.60
N LEU A 72 20.19 -7.58 3.68
CA LEU A 72 19.95 -6.18 4.03
C LEU A 72 18.54 -5.98 4.59
N ASN A 73 17.54 -6.60 3.97
CA ASN A 73 16.17 -6.57 4.49
C ASN A 73 16.11 -7.09 5.93
N ASP A 74 16.79 -8.20 6.23
CA ASP A 74 16.86 -8.77 7.59
C ASP A 74 17.52 -7.80 8.59
N LYS A 75 18.63 -7.20 8.21
CA LYS A 75 19.32 -6.20 9.03
C LYS A 75 18.43 -4.98 9.33
N GLU A 76 17.80 -4.41 8.31
CA GLU A 76 17.02 -3.17 8.43
C GLU A 76 15.68 -3.38 9.13
N LEU A 77 15.00 -4.52 8.90
CA LEU A 77 13.81 -4.88 9.65
C LEU A 77 14.12 -5.17 11.13
N GLY A 78 15.31 -5.70 11.44
CA GLY A 78 15.78 -5.79 12.81
C GLY A 78 15.97 -4.43 13.49
N MET A 79 16.34 -3.38 12.75
CA MET A 79 16.36 -2.02 13.29
C MET A 79 14.94 -1.53 13.62
N ALA A 80 13.96 -1.77 12.74
CA ALA A 80 12.56 -1.42 12.98
C ALA A 80 12.00 -2.15 14.22
N GLU A 81 12.22 -3.47 14.32
CA GLU A 81 11.84 -4.26 15.50
C GLU A 81 12.46 -3.71 16.79
N SER A 82 13.74 -3.32 16.75
CA SER A 82 14.48 -2.83 17.92
C SER A 82 13.90 -1.58 18.57
N ILE A 83 13.04 -0.87 17.85
CA ILE A 83 12.33 0.32 18.33
C ILE A 83 10.81 0.10 18.51
N GLY A 84 10.37 -1.17 18.40
CA GLY A 84 8.99 -1.57 18.62
C GLY A 84 8.04 -1.35 17.44
N MET A 85 8.56 -1.13 16.23
CA MET A 85 7.75 -1.15 15.02
C MET A 85 7.29 -2.59 14.73
N ASN A 86 6.02 -2.74 14.36
CA ASN A 86 5.37 -4.03 14.10
C ASN A 86 4.69 -4.12 12.74
N THR A 87 4.79 -3.08 11.95
CA THR A 87 4.34 -3.05 10.56
C THR A 87 5.30 -2.22 9.70
N ILE A 88 5.26 -2.47 8.40
CA ILE A 88 5.92 -1.66 7.38
C ILE A 88 4.99 -1.56 6.17
N ARG A 89 5.12 -0.50 5.39
CA ARG A 89 4.40 -0.36 4.12
C ARG A 89 5.41 -0.44 2.97
N VAL A 90 5.13 -1.35 2.02
CA VAL A 90 6.08 -1.76 0.97
C VAL A 90 5.41 -1.70 -0.39
N PHE A 91 6.07 -1.04 -1.32
CA PHE A 91 5.56 -0.81 -2.67
C PHE A 91 5.94 -1.95 -3.62
N LEU A 92 4.99 -2.34 -4.46
CA LEU A 92 5.16 -3.39 -5.48
C LEU A 92 5.06 -2.77 -6.88
N GLN A 93 5.58 -3.51 -7.87
CA GLN A 93 5.64 -3.02 -9.25
C GLN A 93 5.06 -4.07 -10.22
N ASP A 94 4.08 -3.67 -11.03
CA ASP A 94 3.35 -4.54 -11.95
C ASP A 94 4.23 -5.18 -13.02
N GLN A 95 5.31 -4.50 -13.44
CA GLN A 95 6.23 -5.04 -14.43
C GLN A 95 7.05 -6.24 -13.92
N LEU A 96 7.31 -6.32 -12.60
CA LEU A 96 7.98 -7.49 -12.00
C LEU A 96 7.11 -8.74 -12.10
N TRP A 97 5.81 -8.59 -11.92
CA TRP A 97 4.86 -9.67 -12.16
C TRP A 97 4.86 -10.12 -13.60
N LYS A 98 4.79 -9.17 -14.54
CA LYS A 98 4.81 -9.46 -15.98
C LYS A 98 6.10 -10.14 -16.41
N GLN A 99 7.24 -9.77 -15.83
CA GLN A 99 8.55 -10.30 -16.18
C GLN A 99 8.74 -11.74 -15.69
N ASP A 100 8.42 -12.02 -14.43
CA ASP A 100 8.70 -13.29 -13.73
C ASP A 100 7.77 -13.44 -12.52
N HIS A 101 6.51 -13.80 -12.74
CA HIS A 101 5.52 -13.88 -11.68
C HIS A 101 5.83 -14.95 -10.63
N GLU A 102 6.41 -16.09 -11.00
CA GLU A 102 6.77 -17.13 -10.02
C GLU A 102 7.97 -16.69 -9.17
N GLY A 103 9.02 -16.15 -9.79
CA GLY A 103 10.16 -15.63 -9.06
C GLY A 103 9.80 -14.40 -8.22
N PHE A 104 8.90 -13.54 -8.68
CA PHE A 104 8.43 -12.41 -7.87
C PHE A 104 7.66 -12.89 -6.64
N LYS A 105 6.75 -13.85 -6.76
CA LYS A 105 6.08 -14.48 -5.60
C LYS A 105 7.08 -15.11 -4.63
N ALA A 106 8.08 -15.80 -5.14
CA ALA A 106 9.11 -16.42 -4.30
C ALA A 106 9.90 -15.37 -3.51
N ARG A 107 10.24 -14.22 -4.13
CA ARG A 107 10.93 -13.10 -3.45
C ARG A 107 10.02 -12.44 -2.39
N LEU A 108 8.74 -12.23 -2.70
CA LEU A 108 7.76 -11.74 -1.71
C LEU A 108 7.61 -12.71 -0.54
N ASN A 109 7.55 -14.01 -0.78
CA ASN A 109 7.49 -15.02 0.28
C ASN A 109 8.77 -15.00 1.15
N THR A 110 9.94 -14.82 0.54
CA THR A 110 11.21 -14.67 1.28
C THR A 110 11.18 -13.41 2.14
N PHE A 111 10.72 -12.28 1.59
CA PHE A 111 10.57 -11.03 2.31
C PHE A 111 9.60 -11.16 3.49
N LEU A 112 8.43 -11.78 3.27
CA LEU A 112 7.46 -12.07 4.33
C LEU A 112 8.06 -12.93 5.45
N SER A 113 8.88 -13.94 5.10
CA SER A 113 9.54 -14.77 6.08
C SER A 113 10.59 -14.01 6.90
N ILE A 114 11.24 -13.01 6.31
CA ILE A 114 12.14 -12.09 7.01
C ILE A 114 11.34 -11.20 7.96
N ALA A 115 10.30 -10.54 7.47
CA ALA A 115 9.46 -9.66 8.26
C ALA A 115 8.83 -10.39 9.47
N ASP A 116 8.36 -11.63 9.26
CA ASP A 116 7.77 -12.47 10.31
C ASP A 116 8.76 -12.79 11.44
N ARG A 117 10.04 -13.05 11.12
CA ARG A 117 11.08 -13.24 12.14
C ARG A 117 11.30 -12.02 13.03
N HIS A 118 11.02 -10.83 12.51
CA HIS A 118 11.08 -9.55 13.22
C HIS A 118 9.72 -9.12 13.78
N HIS A 119 8.71 -10.00 13.78
CA HIS A 119 7.35 -9.70 14.25
C HIS A 119 6.70 -8.53 13.52
N ILE A 120 7.07 -8.32 12.25
CA ILE A 120 6.59 -7.24 11.40
C ILE A 120 5.66 -7.82 10.34
N ARG A 121 4.47 -7.20 10.19
CA ARG A 121 3.48 -7.58 9.17
C ARG A 121 3.37 -6.48 8.12
N PRO A 122 3.77 -6.71 6.87
CA PRO A 122 3.73 -5.70 5.81
C PRO A 122 2.31 -5.34 5.36
N ILE A 123 2.14 -4.06 5.01
CA ILE A 123 1.09 -3.57 4.12
C ILE A 123 1.72 -3.46 2.74
N PHE A 124 1.20 -4.19 1.75
CA PHE A 124 1.69 -4.10 0.39
C PHE A 124 0.88 -3.12 -0.44
N VAL A 125 1.58 -2.18 -1.10
CA VAL A 125 1.01 -1.21 -2.04
C VAL A 125 1.10 -1.80 -3.45
N LEU A 126 -0.05 -1.92 -4.15
CA LEU A 126 -0.10 -2.56 -5.46
C LEU A 126 0.20 -1.59 -6.59
N PHE A 127 -0.38 -0.39 -6.56
CA PHE A 127 -0.17 0.66 -7.55
C PHE A 127 0.29 1.97 -6.88
N ASP A 128 0.99 2.79 -7.66
CA ASP A 128 1.54 4.06 -7.20
C ASP A 128 1.54 5.09 -8.32
N SER A 129 1.12 6.33 -8.04
CA SER A 129 1.07 7.43 -9.00
C SER A 129 2.20 8.44 -8.84
N CYS A 130 3.17 8.20 -7.94
CA CYS A 130 4.18 9.19 -7.58
C CYS A 130 5.43 9.14 -8.46
N TRP A 131 6.00 10.29 -8.72
CA TRP A 131 7.29 10.56 -9.34
C TRP A 131 7.41 10.12 -10.81
N GLU A 132 8.42 9.30 -11.19
CA GLU A 132 8.77 9.00 -12.59
C GLU A 132 7.69 8.14 -13.28
N ALA A 133 7.15 8.65 -14.36
CA ALA A 133 6.01 8.06 -15.06
C ALA A 133 6.37 6.91 -16.02
N ASP A 134 7.65 6.68 -16.31
CA ASP A 134 8.10 5.67 -17.29
C ASP A 134 9.05 4.63 -16.66
N PRO A 135 8.55 3.74 -15.78
CA PRO A 135 9.35 2.70 -15.15
C PRO A 135 9.97 1.76 -16.18
N LYS A 136 11.22 1.36 -15.92
CA LYS A 136 11.98 0.46 -16.81
C LYS A 136 12.60 -0.67 -16.01
N LEU A 137 12.33 -1.90 -16.42
CA LEU A 137 13.01 -3.09 -15.88
C LEU A 137 14.52 -3.05 -16.16
N GLY A 138 15.28 -3.77 -15.36
CA GLY A 138 16.73 -3.88 -15.46
C GLY A 138 17.47 -2.95 -14.52
N SER A 139 18.69 -2.60 -14.87
CA SER A 139 19.52 -1.72 -14.04
C SER A 139 18.87 -0.36 -13.87
N GLN A 140 18.67 0.04 -12.61
CA GLN A 140 18.17 1.36 -12.29
C GLN A 140 19.32 2.38 -12.35
N HIS A 141 19.01 3.64 -12.67
CA HIS A 141 20.02 4.69 -12.64
C HIS A 141 20.41 5.02 -11.17
N PRO A 142 21.63 5.51 -10.93
CA PRO A 142 21.98 5.97 -9.59
C PRO A 142 21.14 7.19 -9.19
N PRO A 143 20.97 7.45 -7.89
CA PRO A 143 20.27 8.64 -7.45
C PRO A 143 20.93 9.91 -7.99
N ILE A 144 20.12 10.90 -8.36
CA ILE A 144 20.63 12.23 -8.70
C ILE A 144 21.15 12.84 -7.39
N PRO A 145 22.44 13.20 -7.30
CA PRO A 145 23.00 13.68 -6.06
C PRO A 145 22.27 14.92 -5.52
N GLY A 146 21.90 14.87 -4.25
CA GLY A 146 21.27 16.00 -3.57
C GLY A 146 19.78 16.19 -3.88
N ILE A 147 19.11 15.23 -4.55
CA ILE A 147 17.70 15.31 -4.91
C ILE A 147 16.90 14.19 -4.24
N HIS A 148 15.86 14.58 -3.52
CA HIS A 148 14.89 13.70 -2.86
C HIS A 148 14.21 12.78 -3.86
N ASN A 149 14.25 11.48 -3.58
CA ASN A 149 13.46 10.43 -4.25
C ASN A 149 13.55 10.44 -5.79
N SER A 150 14.73 10.76 -6.32
CA SER A 150 14.96 11.04 -7.74
C SER A 150 14.90 9.84 -8.67
N GLY A 151 14.68 8.64 -8.16
CA GLY A 151 14.58 7.41 -8.95
C GLY A 151 13.36 6.58 -8.66
N TRP A 152 12.42 7.08 -7.85
CA TRP A 152 11.16 6.42 -7.58
C TRP A 152 10.28 6.38 -8.82
N VAL A 153 9.57 5.29 -9.08
CA VAL A 153 8.82 5.07 -10.31
C VAL A 153 7.35 4.71 -10.05
N GLN A 154 6.47 5.08 -10.97
CA GLN A 154 5.04 4.77 -10.89
C GLN A 154 4.73 3.30 -11.21
N SER A 155 3.68 2.76 -10.59
CA SER A 155 3.09 1.47 -10.95
C SER A 155 1.55 1.57 -11.01
N PRO A 156 0.91 1.28 -12.15
CA PRO A 156 1.54 1.09 -13.45
C PRO A 156 2.11 2.42 -13.96
N GLY A 157 3.19 2.34 -14.76
CA GLY A 157 3.70 3.54 -15.42
C GLY A 157 2.67 4.13 -16.38
N LYS A 158 2.74 5.44 -16.63
CA LYS A 158 1.76 6.23 -17.39
C LYS A 158 1.31 5.58 -18.70
N ARG A 159 2.27 5.06 -19.50
CA ARG A 159 1.95 4.40 -20.77
C ARG A 159 1.04 3.19 -20.58
N ARG A 160 1.31 2.36 -19.57
CA ARG A 160 0.49 1.19 -19.26
C ARG A 160 -0.85 1.59 -18.63
N LEU A 161 -0.87 2.64 -17.81
CA LEU A 161 -2.07 3.18 -17.22
C LEU A 161 -3.07 3.65 -18.31
N LEU A 162 -2.60 4.39 -19.30
CA LEU A 162 -3.45 4.97 -20.35
C LEU A 162 -3.87 3.96 -21.43
N ASP A 163 -3.15 2.85 -21.58
CA ASP A 163 -3.49 1.79 -22.54
C ASP A 163 -4.54 0.82 -21.98
N LYS A 164 -5.78 0.96 -22.41
CA LYS A 164 -6.88 0.08 -21.99
C LYS A 164 -6.66 -1.41 -22.35
N GLN A 165 -5.82 -1.72 -23.31
CA GLN A 165 -5.50 -3.11 -23.68
C GLN A 165 -4.66 -3.81 -22.61
N VAL A 166 -4.00 -3.07 -21.73
CA VAL A 166 -3.19 -3.59 -20.62
C VAL A 166 -4.04 -3.99 -19.39
N GLU A 167 -5.31 -3.59 -19.32
CA GLU A 167 -6.18 -3.92 -18.17
C GLU A 167 -6.17 -5.41 -17.77
N PRO A 168 -6.24 -6.39 -18.70
CA PRO A 168 -6.19 -7.80 -18.33
C PRO A 168 -4.85 -8.19 -17.66
N GLU A 169 -3.73 -7.56 -18.03
CA GLU A 169 -2.43 -7.79 -17.39
C GLU A 169 -2.38 -7.19 -15.99
N LEU A 170 -2.94 -5.97 -15.80
CA LEU A 170 -3.03 -5.34 -14.48
C LEU A 170 -3.97 -6.14 -13.56
N ALA A 171 -5.08 -6.64 -14.09
CA ALA A 171 -5.97 -7.53 -13.35
C ALA A 171 -5.28 -8.85 -12.96
N ALA A 172 -4.48 -9.44 -13.85
CA ALA A 172 -3.71 -10.64 -13.58
C ALA A 172 -2.65 -10.39 -12.48
N TYR A 173 -1.99 -9.24 -12.50
CA TYR A 173 -1.05 -8.82 -11.46
C TYR A 173 -1.75 -8.71 -10.10
N VAL A 174 -2.81 -7.92 -9.98
CA VAL A 174 -3.53 -7.72 -8.71
C VAL A 174 -4.06 -9.04 -8.17
N LYS A 175 -4.79 -9.82 -9.00
CA LYS A 175 -5.33 -11.11 -8.61
C LYS A 175 -4.24 -12.12 -8.26
N GLY A 176 -3.16 -12.13 -9.02
CA GLY A 176 -2.06 -13.07 -8.83
C GLY A 176 -1.28 -12.80 -7.55
N VAL A 177 -0.95 -11.55 -7.26
CA VAL A 177 -0.24 -11.17 -6.04
C VAL A 177 -1.14 -11.33 -4.82
N VAL A 178 -2.31 -10.72 -4.81
CA VAL A 178 -3.24 -10.80 -3.68
C VAL A 178 -3.69 -12.25 -3.45
N GLY A 179 -4.01 -12.99 -4.53
CA GLY A 179 -4.44 -14.38 -4.44
C GLY A 179 -3.38 -15.34 -3.91
N ALA A 180 -2.09 -15.09 -4.23
CA ALA A 180 -0.99 -15.91 -3.73
C ALA A 180 -0.84 -15.83 -2.20
N PHE A 181 -1.27 -14.72 -1.58
CA PHE A 181 -1.14 -14.45 -0.15
C PHE A 181 -2.48 -14.13 0.53
N ALA A 182 -3.60 -14.51 -0.09
CA ALA A 182 -4.95 -14.16 0.37
C ALA A 182 -5.26 -14.64 1.79
N GLU A 183 -4.69 -15.76 2.22
CA GLU A 183 -4.87 -16.34 3.55
C GLU A 183 -3.60 -16.22 4.42
N ASP A 184 -2.56 -15.57 3.92
CA ASP A 184 -1.28 -15.44 4.61
C ASP A 184 -1.35 -14.40 5.73
N GLN A 185 -1.29 -14.87 6.98
CA GLN A 185 -1.39 -14.00 8.16
C GLN A 185 -0.17 -13.09 8.37
N ARG A 186 0.92 -13.32 7.63
CA ARG A 186 2.09 -12.43 7.62
C ARG A 186 1.79 -11.11 6.90
N VAL A 187 0.82 -11.07 5.99
CA VAL A 187 0.36 -9.84 5.34
C VAL A 187 -0.66 -9.15 6.25
N LEU A 188 -0.46 -7.87 6.56
CA LEU A 188 -1.35 -7.10 7.40
C LEU A 188 -2.55 -6.57 6.61
N ALA A 189 -2.31 -5.93 5.48
CA ALA A 189 -3.34 -5.31 4.63
C ALA A 189 -2.81 -5.13 3.20
N TRP A 190 -3.72 -4.84 2.28
CA TRP A 190 -3.42 -4.48 0.89
C TRP A 190 -3.80 -3.03 0.65
N ASP A 191 -2.84 -2.21 0.26
CA ASP A 191 -3.07 -0.85 -0.22
C ASP A 191 -3.16 -0.88 -1.74
N ILE A 192 -4.34 -0.61 -2.24
CA ILE A 192 -4.66 -0.83 -3.66
C ILE A 192 -3.94 0.18 -4.55
N TRP A 193 -3.83 1.43 -4.09
CA TRP A 193 -3.19 2.48 -4.86
C TRP A 193 -2.71 3.61 -3.97
N ASN A 194 -1.40 3.89 -4.01
CA ASN A 194 -0.80 5.04 -3.36
C ASN A 194 -1.09 6.30 -4.15
N GLU A 195 -1.67 7.30 -3.47
CA GLU A 195 -1.90 8.65 -4.01
C GLU A 195 -2.38 8.65 -5.49
N PRO A 196 -3.51 7.99 -5.80
CA PRO A 196 -3.92 7.74 -7.17
C PRO A 196 -4.09 9.00 -8.01
N ASP A 197 -4.41 10.13 -7.39
CA ASP A 197 -4.55 11.46 -7.99
C ASP A 197 -3.28 12.33 -7.87
N ASN A 198 -2.12 11.74 -7.51
CA ASN A 198 -0.86 12.46 -7.54
C ASN A 198 -0.45 12.76 -8.99
N GLN A 199 -0.07 14.03 -9.24
CA GLN A 199 0.39 14.45 -10.55
C GLN A 199 1.70 13.77 -10.96
N GLY A 200 2.56 13.43 -9.97
CA GLY A 200 3.88 12.87 -10.22
C GLY A 200 4.77 13.83 -11.02
N GLY A 201 5.53 13.28 -11.96
CA GLY A 201 6.33 14.06 -12.91
C GLY A 201 5.59 14.42 -14.21
N ASP A 202 4.26 14.24 -14.26
CA ASP A 202 3.49 14.45 -15.50
C ASP A 202 3.28 15.92 -15.82
N ALA A 203 3.22 16.26 -17.12
CA ALA A 203 2.77 17.57 -17.55
C ALA A 203 1.28 17.77 -17.25
N LEU A 204 0.84 18.99 -16.98
CA LEU A 204 -0.55 19.30 -16.61
C LEU A 204 -1.58 18.80 -17.62
N GLU A 205 -1.28 18.88 -18.91
CA GLU A 205 -2.15 18.40 -19.99
C GLU A 205 -2.36 16.90 -19.96
N ASP A 206 -1.36 16.14 -19.50
CA ASP A 206 -1.43 14.68 -19.35
C ASP A 206 -2.12 14.29 -18.04
N PHE A 207 -2.08 15.17 -17.03
CA PHE A 207 -2.64 14.90 -15.72
C PHE A 207 -4.15 14.64 -15.76
N ALA A 208 -4.91 15.40 -16.56
CA ALA A 208 -6.35 15.19 -16.70
C ALA A 208 -6.69 13.80 -17.24
N ALA A 209 -5.95 13.31 -18.25
CA ALA A 209 -6.12 11.97 -18.79
C ALA A 209 -5.74 10.89 -17.78
N LYS A 210 -4.65 11.11 -17.03
CA LYS A 210 -4.22 10.23 -15.93
C LYS A 210 -5.29 10.14 -14.86
N ALA A 211 -5.78 11.28 -14.34
CA ALA A 211 -6.80 11.34 -13.30
C ALA A 211 -8.11 10.65 -13.73
N GLN A 212 -8.56 10.90 -14.97
CA GLN A 212 -9.72 10.20 -15.52
C GLN A 212 -9.50 8.69 -15.53
N ARG A 213 -8.35 8.24 -16.01
CA ARG A 213 -8.03 6.81 -16.14
C ARG A 213 -7.89 6.12 -14.78
N VAL A 214 -7.31 6.80 -13.82
CA VAL A 214 -7.23 6.35 -12.43
C VAL A 214 -8.64 6.15 -11.86
N ASN A 215 -9.55 7.10 -12.04
CA ASN A 215 -10.92 7.00 -11.56
C ASN A 215 -11.72 5.87 -12.24
N GLU A 216 -11.35 5.46 -13.46
CA GLU A 216 -11.90 4.28 -14.12
C GLU A 216 -11.34 2.97 -13.53
N LEU A 217 -10.03 2.94 -13.22
CA LEU A 217 -9.31 1.74 -12.80
C LEU A 217 -9.36 1.45 -11.30
N LEU A 218 -9.35 2.47 -10.45
CA LEU A 218 -9.29 2.29 -9.01
C LEU A 218 -10.43 1.40 -8.46
N PRO A 219 -11.71 1.61 -8.84
CA PRO A 219 -12.78 0.69 -8.42
C PRO A 219 -12.57 -0.73 -8.95
N GLN A 220 -12.03 -0.88 -10.17
CA GLN A 220 -11.74 -2.19 -10.75
C GLN A 220 -10.61 -2.88 -10.01
N ALA A 221 -9.56 -2.14 -9.62
CA ALA A 221 -8.44 -2.68 -8.85
C ALA A 221 -8.91 -3.23 -7.48
N PHE A 222 -9.79 -2.52 -6.79
CA PHE A 222 -10.47 -3.04 -5.59
C PHE A 222 -11.26 -4.31 -5.90
N ALA A 223 -12.05 -4.33 -6.98
CA ALA A 223 -12.83 -5.49 -7.37
C ALA A 223 -11.94 -6.70 -7.72
N TRP A 224 -10.82 -6.48 -8.42
CA TRP A 224 -9.85 -7.54 -8.72
C TRP A 224 -9.23 -8.13 -7.45
N ALA A 225 -8.82 -7.28 -6.51
CA ALA A 225 -8.29 -7.75 -5.23
C ALA A 225 -9.34 -8.52 -4.42
N ARG A 226 -10.59 -8.02 -4.35
CA ARG A 226 -11.69 -8.71 -3.65
C ARG A 226 -12.05 -10.04 -4.28
N SER A 227 -11.93 -10.18 -5.61
CA SER A 227 -12.32 -11.40 -6.33
C SER A 227 -11.52 -12.63 -5.95
N VAL A 228 -10.38 -12.48 -5.29
CA VAL A 228 -9.55 -13.58 -4.78
C VAL A 228 -9.73 -13.79 -3.26
N HIS A 229 -10.73 -13.14 -2.66
CA HIS A 229 -11.18 -13.33 -1.28
C HIS A 229 -10.09 -13.22 -0.21
N PRO A 230 -9.29 -12.14 -0.17
CA PRO A 230 -8.27 -12.00 0.87
C PRO A 230 -8.90 -11.91 2.26
N THR A 231 -8.22 -12.50 3.24
CA THR A 231 -8.60 -12.37 4.66
C THR A 231 -8.11 -11.05 5.27
N GLN A 232 -7.26 -10.34 4.58
CA GLN A 232 -6.74 -9.02 4.95
C GLN A 232 -7.65 -7.91 4.42
N PRO A 233 -7.73 -6.75 5.09
CA PRO A 233 -8.48 -5.61 4.59
C PRO A 233 -7.81 -4.93 3.41
N LEU A 234 -8.61 -4.29 2.57
CA LEU A 234 -8.17 -3.45 1.47
C LEU A 234 -8.30 -1.97 1.85
N THR A 235 -7.38 -1.14 1.38
CA THR A 235 -7.40 0.31 1.55
C THR A 235 -6.81 1.03 0.35
N SER A 236 -7.03 2.34 0.27
CA SER A 236 -6.28 3.30 -0.56
C SER A 236 -6.37 4.66 0.11
N GLY A 237 -5.22 5.23 0.46
CA GLY A 237 -5.15 6.39 1.36
C GLY A 237 -5.54 7.70 0.70
N VAL A 238 -6.42 8.47 1.37
CA VAL A 238 -6.67 9.87 1.01
C VAL A 238 -5.52 10.74 1.50
N TRP A 239 -5.11 11.75 0.71
CA TRP A 239 -3.93 12.56 1.04
C TRP A 239 -4.08 14.04 0.72
N THR A 240 -4.99 14.40 -0.18
CA THR A 240 -5.19 15.77 -0.62
C THR A 240 -6.68 16.10 -0.75
N GLY A 241 -6.99 17.39 -0.85
CA GLY A 241 -8.35 17.85 -1.05
C GLY A 241 -9.13 18.05 0.25
N ASN A 242 -10.43 18.05 0.13
CA ASN A 242 -11.35 18.27 1.23
C ASN A 242 -12.11 16.97 1.54
N TRP A 243 -11.81 16.37 2.67
CA TRP A 243 -12.45 15.13 3.14
C TRP A 243 -13.65 15.39 4.07
N HIS A 244 -13.87 16.67 4.39
CA HIS A 244 -14.85 17.12 5.38
C HIS A 244 -16.21 17.47 4.77
N ASP A 245 -16.21 17.77 3.48
CA ASP A 245 -17.37 18.28 2.77
C ASP A 245 -17.62 17.40 1.54
N PRO A 246 -18.61 16.48 1.60
CA PRO A 246 -18.91 15.57 0.50
C PRO A 246 -19.20 16.29 -0.84
N ASP A 247 -19.64 17.56 -0.78
CA ASP A 247 -19.91 18.35 -1.99
C ASP A 247 -18.60 18.87 -2.64
N LYS A 248 -17.48 18.81 -1.93
CA LYS A 248 -16.16 19.25 -2.37
C LYS A 248 -15.14 18.13 -2.54
N GLU A 249 -15.51 16.91 -2.19
CA GLU A 249 -14.66 15.74 -2.41
C GLU A 249 -14.40 15.53 -3.90
N SER A 250 -13.13 15.19 -4.23
CA SER A 250 -12.82 14.69 -5.56
C SER A 250 -13.46 13.31 -5.78
N LEU A 251 -13.69 12.95 -7.05
CA LEU A 251 -14.16 11.60 -7.37
C LEU A 251 -13.19 10.53 -6.86
N THR A 252 -11.88 10.78 -6.95
CA THR A 252 -10.85 9.88 -6.45
C THR A 252 -10.97 9.67 -4.94
N THR A 253 -11.05 10.76 -4.17
CA THR A 253 -11.24 10.72 -2.70
C THR A 253 -12.49 9.92 -2.33
N ARG A 254 -13.60 10.16 -3.02
CA ARG A 254 -14.85 9.42 -2.79
C ARG A 254 -14.68 7.92 -3.02
N ILE A 255 -14.05 7.52 -4.12
CA ILE A 255 -13.77 6.11 -4.41
C ILE A 255 -12.91 5.49 -3.32
N GLN A 256 -11.85 6.18 -2.88
CA GLN A 256 -10.97 5.72 -1.81
C GLN A 256 -11.75 5.47 -0.51
N LEU A 257 -12.55 6.45 -0.08
CA LEU A 257 -13.35 6.34 1.15
C LEU A 257 -14.45 5.28 1.05
N GLU A 258 -15.13 5.16 -0.09
CA GLU A 258 -16.23 4.22 -0.28
C GLU A 258 -15.76 2.77 -0.48
N GLN A 259 -14.58 2.56 -1.09
CA GLN A 259 -14.09 1.22 -1.40
C GLN A 259 -13.21 0.62 -0.31
N SER A 260 -12.59 1.41 0.55
CA SER A 260 -11.66 0.94 1.58
C SER A 260 -12.36 0.23 2.74
N ASP A 261 -11.87 -0.94 3.13
CA ASP A 261 -12.37 -1.68 4.29
C ASP A 261 -11.95 -0.98 5.59
N VAL A 262 -10.72 -0.52 5.66
CA VAL A 262 -10.14 0.36 6.69
C VAL A 262 -9.72 1.65 6.00
N ILE A 263 -9.88 2.78 6.68
CA ILE A 263 -9.56 4.09 6.09
C ILE A 263 -8.09 4.38 6.30
N SER A 264 -7.34 4.64 5.24
CA SER A 264 -5.97 5.15 5.34
C SER A 264 -5.87 6.59 4.84
N PHE A 265 -4.87 7.31 5.36
CA PHE A 265 -4.62 8.70 4.96
C PHE A 265 -3.14 9.06 5.09
N HIS A 266 -2.73 10.13 4.40
CA HIS A 266 -1.43 10.75 4.52
C HIS A 266 -1.57 12.14 5.10
N ASP A 267 -0.66 12.51 6.00
CA ASP A 267 -0.64 13.86 6.57
C ASP A 267 0.78 14.27 6.98
N TYR A 268 1.30 15.26 6.27
CA TYR A 268 2.59 15.87 6.57
C TYR A 268 2.45 17.27 7.21
N GLY A 269 1.24 17.58 7.69
CA GLY A 269 0.93 18.85 8.33
C GLY A 269 1.36 18.94 9.80
N TRP A 270 1.04 20.06 10.42
CA TRP A 270 1.25 20.30 11.83
C TRP A 270 0.37 19.39 12.70
N PRO A 271 0.74 19.14 13.96
CA PRO A 271 0.01 18.24 14.85
C PRO A 271 -1.48 18.53 14.96
N GLU A 272 -1.86 19.81 14.96
CA GLU A 272 -3.26 20.24 15.05
C GLU A 272 -4.06 19.85 13.81
N VAL A 273 -3.43 19.93 12.64
CA VAL A 273 -4.05 19.51 11.36
C VAL A 273 -4.17 17.99 11.33
N PHE A 274 -3.12 17.29 11.73
CA PHE A 274 -3.11 15.83 11.85
C PHE A 274 -4.24 15.32 12.79
N GLU A 275 -4.42 15.95 13.96
CA GLU A 275 -5.51 15.61 14.89
C GLU A 275 -6.89 15.90 14.27
N ALA A 276 -7.05 17.04 13.60
CA ALA A 276 -8.31 17.40 12.95
C ALA A 276 -8.69 16.39 11.85
N HIS A 277 -7.73 15.94 11.04
CA HIS A 277 -7.96 14.89 10.02
C HIS A 277 -8.36 13.55 10.65
N ILE A 278 -7.74 13.14 11.75
CA ILE A 278 -8.15 11.94 12.48
C ILE A 278 -9.61 12.06 12.95
N GLN A 279 -9.97 13.18 13.60
CA GLN A 279 -11.33 13.40 14.11
C GLN A 279 -12.36 13.40 12.97
N GLU A 280 -11.99 13.90 11.82
CA GLU A 280 -12.85 13.87 10.64
C GLU A 280 -13.08 12.45 10.14
N LEU A 281 -12.00 11.70 9.91
CA LEU A 281 -12.07 10.34 9.41
C LEU A 281 -12.75 9.37 10.39
N GLN A 282 -12.71 9.65 11.71
CA GLN A 282 -13.47 8.88 12.71
C GLN A 282 -14.98 8.86 12.44
N LYS A 283 -15.53 9.88 11.77
CA LYS A 283 -16.95 9.94 11.41
C LYS A 283 -17.36 8.82 10.43
N THR A 284 -16.40 8.21 9.74
CA THR A 284 -16.66 7.04 8.88
C THR A 284 -17.06 5.79 9.69
N GLY A 285 -16.80 5.76 11.01
CA GLY A 285 -17.05 4.62 11.88
C GLY A 285 -16.15 3.41 11.61
N ARG A 286 -15.01 3.61 10.90
CA ARG A 286 -14.06 2.57 10.52
C ARG A 286 -12.69 2.78 11.16
N PRO A 287 -11.86 1.74 11.27
CA PRO A 287 -10.46 1.88 11.70
C PRO A 287 -9.70 2.84 10.79
N ILE A 288 -8.77 3.60 11.38
CA ILE A 288 -7.99 4.62 10.68
C ILE A 288 -6.51 4.26 10.75
N LEU A 289 -5.84 4.35 9.62
CA LEU A 289 -4.41 4.13 9.47
C LEU A 289 -3.78 5.38 8.82
N CYS A 290 -2.89 6.07 9.53
CA CYS A 290 -2.01 7.06 8.90
C CYS A 290 -0.87 6.30 8.23
N THR A 291 -0.93 6.17 6.91
CA THR A 291 0.03 5.39 6.13
C THR A 291 1.24 6.21 5.66
N GLU A 292 1.18 7.53 5.82
CA GLU A 292 2.33 8.42 5.66
C GLU A 292 2.22 9.64 6.56
N TYR A 293 3.28 9.92 7.30
CA TYR A 293 3.50 11.15 8.04
C TYR A 293 5.00 11.32 8.29
N MET A 294 5.39 12.36 9.00
CA MET A 294 6.75 12.69 9.41
C MET A 294 7.59 13.25 8.26
N ALA A 295 7.51 14.55 8.14
CA ALA A 295 8.39 15.39 7.31
C ALA A 295 8.84 16.57 8.19
N ARG A 296 9.99 16.44 8.84
CA ARG A 296 10.43 17.35 9.92
C ARG A 296 10.45 18.81 9.50
N GLY A 297 10.90 19.08 8.28
CA GLY A 297 10.93 20.43 7.73
C GLY A 297 9.55 21.04 7.41
N ALA A 298 8.52 20.22 7.27
CA ALA A 298 7.14 20.63 7.03
C ALA A 298 6.31 20.77 8.32
N GLY A 299 6.88 20.41 9.48
CA GLY A 299 6.17 20.47 10.78
C GLY A 299 5.58 19.16 11.28
N SER A 300 5.51 18.14 10.43
CA SER A 300 5.11 16.80 10.83
C SER A 300 6.30 16.06 11.46
N THR A 301 6.24 15.79 12.75
CA THR A 301 7.34 15.21 13.53
C THR A 301 6.87 14.05 14.38
N PHE A 302 7.80 13.19 14.83
CA PHE A 302 7.46 12.14 15.80
C PHE A 302 6.92 12.73 17.10
N ASP A 303 7.55 13.78 17.63
CA ASP A 303 7.14 14.43 18.89
C ASP A 303 5.72 15.02 18.80
N GLY A 304 5.34 15.54 17.64
CA GLY A 304 4.03 16.15 17.41
C GLY A 304 2.94 15.12 17.10
N SER A 305 3.16 14.27 16.11
CA SER A 305 2.11 13.43 15.54
C SER A 305 1.96 12.08 16.23
N LEU A 306 3.06 11.43 16.65
CA LEU A 306 3.01 10.07 17.18
C LEU A 306 2.23 9.94 18.49
N PRO A 307 2.33 10.87 19.49
CA PRO A 307 1.49 10.84 20.68
C PRO A 307 0.00 11.02 20.38
N ILE A 308 -0.35 11.79 19.35
CA ILE A 308 -1.74 11.97 18.89
C ILE A 308 -2.24 10.63 18.31
N ALA A 309 -1.51 10.02 17.39
CA ALA A 309 -1.86 8.73 16.82
C ALA A 309 -2.05 7.65 17.91
N ASN A 310 -1.18 7.62 18.92
CA ASN A 310 -1.31 6.72 20.06
C ASN A 310 -2.60 6.97 20.85
N ARG A 311 -2.91 8.25 21.17
CA ARG A 311 -4.11 8.64 21.92
C ARG A 311 -5.41 8.22 21.23
N TYR A 312 -5.46 8.35 19.90
CA TYR A 312 -6.62 7.98 19.10
C TYR A 312 -6.60 6.51 18.62
N HIS A 313 -5.57 5.76 18.99
CA HIS A 313 -5.35 4.38 18.53
C HIS A 313 -5.36 4.27 17.00
N VAL A 314 -4.76 5.24 16.32
CA VAL A 314 -4.57 5.28 14.87
C VAL A 314 -3.22 4.65 14.54
N ALA A 315 -3.17 3.77 13.54
CA ALA A 315 -1.90 3.26 13.04
C ALA A 315 -1.02 4.40 12.53
N ALA A 316 0.28 4.37 12.84
CA ALA A 316 1.22 5.43 12.50
C ALA A 316 2.42 4.88 11.73
N ILE A 317 2.44 5.12 10.42
CA ILE A 317 3.46 4.60 9.49
C ILE A 317 4.17 5.81 8.88
N ASN A 318 5.37 6.12 9.38
CA ASN A 318 6.12 7.27 8.90
C ASN A 318 6.76 6.99 7.53
N TRP A 319 7.08 8.04 6.78
CA TRP A 319 7.89 7.89 5.57
C TRP A 319 9.36 7.70 5.93
N GLY A 320 9.99 6.63 5.37
CA GLY A 320 11.41 6.34 5.50
C GLY A 320 11.82 5.67 6.82
N LEU A 321 12.68 4.67 6.72
CA LEU A 321 13.28 3.94 7.85
C LEU A 321 14.78 4.15 7.92
N VAL A 322 15.51 3.78 6.86
CA VAL A 322 16.97 3.86 6.77
C VAL A 322 17.38 4.72 5.59
N ALA A 323 18.21 5.71 5.80
CA ALA A 323 18.72 6.59 4.75
C ALA A 323 19.48 5.77 3.69
N GLY A 324 19.11 5.95 2.44
CA GLY A 324 19.64 5.15 1.34
C GLY A 324 19.66 5.85 -0.01
N LYS A 325 19.60 5.07 -1.07
CA LYS A 325 19.61 5.56 -2.46
C LYS A 325 18.42 6.46 -2.80
N THR A 326 17.30 6.32 -2.11
CA THR A 326 16.14 7.21 -2.28
C THR A 326 16.43 8.65 -1.91
N GLN A 327 17.42 8.89 -1.03
CA GLN A 327 17.75 10.24 -0.52
C GLN A 327 16.53 10.97 0.09
N THR A 328 15.56 10.26 0.65
CA THR A 328 14.34 10.85 1.22
C THR A 328 14.59 11.60 2.53
N TYR A 329 15.82 11.51 3.09
CA TYR A 329 16.29 12.42 4.14
C TYR A 329 16.45 13.87 3.66
N LEU A 330 16.52 14.11 2.35
CA LEU A 330 16.56 15.46 1.76
C LEU A 330 15.14 16.05 1.71
N PRO A 331 14.99 17.38 1.85
CA PRO A 331 13.69 18.04 1.70
C PRO A 331 13.15 18.01 0.26
N TRP A 332 11.84 18.20 0.10
CA TRP A 332 11.18 18.23 -1.22
C TRP A 332 11.67 19.39 -2.10
N ASP A 333 12.09 20.52 -1.50
CA ASP A 333 12.66 21.67 -2.25
C ASP A 333 13.99 21.35 -2.93
N SER A 334 14.58 20.17 -2.65
CA SER A 334 15.78 19.67 -3.33
C SER A 334 15.61 19.57 -4.86
N TRP A 335 14.38 19.42 -5.35
CA TRP A 335 14.07 19.42 -6.79
C TRP A 335 14.28 20.81 -7.42
N GLN A 336 14.20 21.88 -6.65
CA GLN A 336 14.50 23.26 -7.07
C GLN A 336 15.90 23.68 -6.64
N ARG A 337 16.41 23.15 -5.53
CA ARG A 337 17.70 23.51 -4.92
C ARG A 337 18.44 22.26 -4.44
N PRO A 338 19.12 21.52 -5.34
CA PRO A 338 19.81 20.28 -4.97
C PRO A 338 20.84 20.46 -3.85
N TYR A 339 20.83 19.57 -2.86
CA TYR A 339 21.74 19.55 -1.72
C TYR A 339 23.06 18.82 -2.05
N VAL A 340 23.78 19.30 -3.08
CA VAL A 340 25.02 18.66 -3.53
C VAL A 340 26.23 19.08 -2.68
N LEU A 341 26.30 20.37 -2.35
CA LEU A 341 27.47 20.94 -1.62
C LEU A 341 27.29 20.97 -0.12
N MET A 342 26.07 20.95 0.38
CA MET A 342 25.76 20.99 1.81
C MET A 342 24.64 20.00 2.11
N GLN A 343 24.71 19.35 3.26
CA GLN A 343 23.60 18.54 3.77
C GLN A 343 22.50 19.48 4.33
N PRO A 344 21.22 19.04 4.30
CA PRO A 344 20.17 19.78 4.98
C PRO A 344 20.45 19.87 6.47
N THR A 345 20.11 20.97 7.12
CA THR A 345 20.26 21.16 8.56
C THR A 345 19.41 20.19 9.37
N VAL A 346 18.28 19.75 8.78
CA VAL A 346 17.36 18.77 9.36
C VAL A 346 17.02 17.75 8.28
N TRP A 347 17.16 16.46 8.60
CA TRP A 347 16.65 15.39 7.74
C TRP A 347 15.15 15.44 7.65
N PHE A 348 14.64 15.29 6.44
CA PHE A 348 13.22 15.41 6.19
C PHE A 348 12.47 14.18 6.71
N HIS A 349 12.90 13.02 6.27
CA HIS A 349 12.38 11.73 6.69
C HIS A 349 13.50 10.89 7.39
N GLU A 350 13.36 9.59 7.40
CA GLU A 350 14.22 8.54 7.96
C GLU A 350 14.49 8.61 9.47
N VAL A 351 14.63 7.42 10.03
CA VAL A 351 14.91 7.19 11.44
C VAL A 351 16.39 6.87 11.66
N PHE A 352 16.97 6.06 10.78
CA PHE A 352 18.32 5.54 10.91
C PHE A 352 19.25 5.98 9.79
N ARG A 353 20.55 6.05 10.10
CA ARG A 353 21.62 6.02 9.12
C ARG A 353 21.89 4.59 8.66
N GLN A 354 22.63 4.41 7.56
CA GLN A 354 22.96 3.09 7.01
C GLN A 354 23.78 2.20 7.96
N ASP A 355 24.54 2.82 8.86
CA ASP A 355 25.30 2.11 9.90
C ASP A 355 24.42 1.63 11.08
N GLY A 356 23.12 1.98 11.08
CA GLY A 356 22.16 1.63 12.12
C GLY A 356 22.09 2.64 13.27
N THR A 357 22.87 3.72 13.22
CA THR A 357 22.77 4.77 14.23
C THR A 357 21.53 5.63 14.00
N PRO A 358 20.78 5.99 15.05
CA PRO A 358 19.64 6.90 14.92
C PRO A 358 20.06 8.26 14.35
N TYR A 359 19.21 8.83 13.49
CA TYR A 359 19.38 10.24 13.13
C TYR A 359 19.24 11.13 14.37
N ARG A 360 18.19 10.89 15.17
CA ARG A 360 17.96 11.55 16.45
C ARG A 360 17.60 10.52 17.51
N GLN A 361 18.41 10.41 18.55
CA GLN A 361 18.21 9.41 19.61
C GLN A 361 16.88 9.61 20.34
N HIS A 362 16.49 10.86 20.64
CA HIS A 362 15.24 11.13 21.37
C HIS A 362 13.98 10.65 20.62
N GLU A 363 13.98 10.70 19.27
CA GLU A 363 12.86 10.19 18.47
C GLU A 363 12.73 8.67 18.58
N VAL A 364 13.83 7.95 18.54
CA VAL A 364 13.88 6.50 18.77
C VAL A 364 13.41 6.15 20.18
N ASP A 365 13.84 6.92 21.17
CA ASP A 365 13.42 6.72 22.57
C ASP A 365 11.92 6.98 22.76
N LEU A 366 11.37 8.00 22.07
CA LEU A 366 9.93 8.28 22.05
C LEU A 366 9.14 7.12 21.40
N ILE A 367 9.58 6.64 20.24
CA ILE A 367 8.94 5.52 19.56
C ILE A 367 8.90 4.30 20.50
N ARG A 368 10.05 3.92 21.09
CA ARG A 368 10.14 2.82 22.06
C ARG A 368 9.21 3.02 23.24
N GLN A 369 9.20 4.23 23.82
CA GLN A 369 8.35 4.53 24.97
C GLN A 369 6.87 4.34 24.68
N LEU A 370 6.42 4.74 23.49
CA LEU A 370 5.00 4.65 23.12
C LEU A 370 4.61 3.23 22.70
N THR A 371 5.47 2.51 21.97
CA THR A 371 5.21 1.14 21.53
C THR A 371 5.23 0.14 22.69
N HIS A 372 6.11 0.29 23.68
CA HIS A 372 6.17 -0.61 24.85
C HIS A 372 5.06 -0.36 25.88
N ARG A 373 4.40 0.79 25.90
CA ARG A 373 3.25 1.05 26.77
C ARG A 373 1.98 0.29 26.35
N GLY A 374 1.89 -0.13 25.10
CA GLY A 374 0.77 -0.92 24.57
C GLY A 374 0.80 -2.41 24.94
N THR A 375 1.84 -2.88 25.63
CA THR A 375 2.04 -4.29 26.02
C THR A 375 1.68 -4.61 27.47
N ARG A 376 0.89 -3.74 28.15
CA ARG A 376 0.38 -3.97 29.52
C ARG A 376 -1.10 -4.26 29.52
#